data_7c851932a861ef1aa4b80d92006c4fd2
#
_entry.id   7c851932a861ef1aa4b80d92006c4fd2
#
_cell.length_a   1.000
_cell.length_b   1.000
_cell.length_c   1.000
_cell.angle_alpha   90.00
_cell.angle_beta   90.00
_cell.angle_gamma   90.00
#
_symmetry.space_group_name_H-M   'P 1'
#
loop_
_entity.id
_entity.type
_entity.pdbx_description
1 polymer ?
#
loop_
_entity_poly.entity_id
_entity_poly.type
_entity_poly.pdbx_seq_one_letter_code
_entity_poly.pdbx_strand_id
1 'polypeptide(L)'
;LVIVVYWMRPFKKLVQQIDRAAEGGLKDEVDVHNYAETLRISEAFNRTLKRMQMLDASRQEFVSNVSHELKTPITSIRVLADSLMGMEGAPVELYREFMEDISNEIDRESQIIDDLLSMVRLENKEQTLNISQESINEMMELLLKRLRPIAKKRNIELLFESFRPVTADIDEVKLNLAVTNLVENAIKYNKPFGEVEVNVSMAKEHPVLTVEDDGIGIPVDDQARIFERFYRVDKSHSREIGGTGLGLAITRSAVLMHRGAIKVYSKLGEGTTFTVRIPLIHAE
;
A
#
# COMPACT_ATOMS: atom_id res chain seq x y z
N LEU A 1 58.35 13.15 -5.95
CA LEU A 1 57.53 12.03 -6.42
C LEU A 1 57.05 11.15 -5.25
N VAL A 2 57.91 10.79 -4.30
CA VAL A 2 57.56 9.91 -3.14
C VAL A 2 56.46 10.51 -2.24
N ILE A 3 56.51 11.82 -1.99
CA ILE A 3 55.53 12.53 -1.14
C ILE A 3 54.10 12.45 -1.75
N VAL A 4 53.99 12.64 -3.07
CA VAL A 4 52.67 12.57 -3.77
C VAL A 4 52.10 11.16 -3.71
N VAL A 5 52.92 10.13 -3.85
CA VAL A 5 52.47 8.72 -3.75
C VAL A 5 51.96 8.40 -2.36
N TYR A 6 52.59 8.94 -1.30
CA TYR A 6 52.16 8.73 0.07
C TYR A 6 50.83 9.43 0.36
N TRP A 7 50.65 10.67 -0.14
CA TRP A 7 49.40 11.43 -0.01
C TRP A 7 48.23 10.83 -0.78
N MET A 8 48.51 10.13 -1.90
CA MET A 8 47.44 9.47 -2.72
C MET A 8 47.01 8.09 -2.21
N ARG A 9 47.73 7.47 -1.26
CA ARG A 9 47.38 6.13 -0.73
C ARG A 9 45.97 6.01 -0.16
N PRO A 10 45.45 6.95 0.66
CA PRO A 10 44.09 6.87 1.19
C PRO A 10 43.03 6.91 0.09
N PHE A 11 43.25 7.74 -0.95
CA PHE A 11 42.32 7.81 -2.08
C PHE A 11 42.33 6.52 -2.91
N LYS A 12 43.48 5.90 -3.13
CA LYS A 12 43.56 4.59 -3.79
C LYS A 12 42.84 3.50 -2.96
N LYS A 13 43.03 3.52 -1.63
CA LYS A 13 42.31 2.59 -0.73
C LYS A 13 40.81 2.81 -0.78
N LEU A 14 40.35 4.06 -0.80
CA LEU A 14 38.95 4.43 -0.92
C LEU A 14 38.34 3.88 -2.22
N VAL A 15 38.98 4.14 -3.35
CA VAL A 15 38.54 3.62 -4.66
C VAL A 15 38.46 2.09 -4.65
N GLN A 16 39.51 1.41 -4.16
CA GLN A 16 39.52 -0.06 -4.08
C GLN A 16 38.40 -0.62 -3.20
N GLN A 17 38.04 0.04 -2.08
CA GLN A 17 36.94 -0.39 -1.23
C GLN A 17 35.59 -0.13 -1.91
N ILE A 18 35.43 0.99 -2.62
CA ILE A 18 34.23 1.29 -3.41
C ILE A 18 34.05 0.24 -4.52
N ASP A 19 35.11 -0.08 -5.26
CA ASP A 19 35.09 -1.08 -6.34
C ASP A 19 34.70 -2.47 -5.78
N ARG A 20 35.30 -2.88 -4.65
CA ARG A 20 34.93 -4.13 -3.98
C ARG A 20 33.48 -4.16 -3.52
N ALA A 21 32.98 -3.06 -2.95
CA ALA A 21 31.58 -2.96 -2.54
C ALA A 21 30.63 -3.05 -3.76
N ALA A 22 31.06 -2.51 -4.92
CA ALA A 22 30.31 -2.60 -6.17
C ALA A 22 30.32 -4.02 -6.79
N GLU A 23 31.45 -4.73 -6.69
CA GLU A 23 31.63 -6.09 -7.27
C GLU A 23 31.15 -7.20 -6.34
N GLY A 24 31.33 -7.04 -5.02
CA GLY A 24 31.12 -8.10 -4.01
C GLY A 24 29.71 -8.17 -3.43
N GLY A 25 28.76 -7.40 -3.98
CA GLY A 25 27.46 -7.24 -3.34
C GLY A 25 27.53 -6.35 -2.10
N LEU A 26 26.55 -5.54 -1.93
CA LEU A 26 26.32 -4.40 -1.04
C LEU A 26 26.66 -4.59 0.48
N LYS A 27 27.59 -5.47 0.87
CA LYS A 27 27.79 -5.88 2.27
C LYS A 27 28.91 -5.15 3.01
N ASP A 28 29.90 -4.61 2.29
CA ASP A 28 31.10 -4.06 2.93
C ASP A 28 31.01 -2.53 3.05
N GLU A 29 31.04 -2.01 4.26
CA GLU A 29 31.16 -0.57 4.50
C GLU A 29 32.55 -0.09 4.12
N VAL A 30 32.61 1.11 3.50
CA VAL A 30 33.87 1.77 3.18
C VAL A 30 34.37 2.51 4.40
N ASP A 31 35.58 2.13 4.87
CA ASP A 31 36.21 2.67 6.07
C ASP A 31 37.56 3.30 5.77
N VAL A 32 37.60 4.61 5.44
CA VAL A 32 38.80 5.39 5.19
C VAL A 32 38.73 6.73 5.92
N HIS A 33 39.47 6.85 7.04
CA HIS A 33 39.42 7.99 7.96
C HIS A 33 40.66 8.88 7.93
N ASN A 34 41.53 8.77 6.92
CA ASN A 34 42.85 9.42 6.94
C ASN A 34 42.81 10.95 6.73
N TYR A 35 41.81 11.44 6.00
CA TYR A 35 41.60 12.86 5.70
C TYR A 35 40.13 13.21 5.85
N ALA A 36 39.82 14.48 6.15
CA ALA A 36 38.45 14.95 6.31
C ALA A 36 37.63 14.72 5.02
N GLU A 37 38.25 14.89 3.86
CA GLU A 37 37.61 14.67 2.55
C GLU A 37 37.31 13.20 2.31
N THR A 38 38.25 12.28 2.59
CA THR A 38 38.03 10.83 2.43
C THR A 38 36.96 10.32 3.40
N LEU A 39 36.91 10.84 4.62
CA LEU A 39 35.87 10.54 5.58
C LEU A 39 34.47 10.95 5.05
N ARG A 40 34.34 12.19 4.59
CA ARG A 40 33.06 12.70 4.03
C ARG A 40 32.58 11.89 2.84
N ILE A 41 33.50 11.46 1.95
CA ILE A 41 33.17 10.61 0.80
C ILE A 41 32.74 9.22 1.28
N SER A 42 33.49 8.61 2.22
CA SER A 42 33.12 7.30 2.81
C SER A 42 31.74 7.33 3.43
N GLU A 43 31.42 8.36 4.24
CA GLU A 43 30.11 8.52 4.84
C GLU A 43 29.00 8.72 3.82
N ALA A 44 29.22 9.53 2.77
CA ALA A 44 28.25 9.75 1.71
C ALA A 44 28.00 8.46 0.91
N PHE A 45 29.06 7.72 0.61
CA PHE A 45 28.96 6.43 -0.07
C PHE A 45 28.22 5.40 0.79
N ASN A 46 28.59 5.26 2.06
CA ASN A 46 27.92 4.33 3.00
C ASN A 46 26.44 4.64 3.18
N ARG A 47 26.04 5.93 3.20
CA ARG A 47 24.60 6.30 3.19
C ARG A 47 23.90 5.82 1.91
N THR A 48 24.56 5.95 0.77
CA THR A 48 24.01 5.48 -0.52
C THR A 48 23.94 3.95 -0.54
N LEU A 49 24.99 3.28 -0.07
CA LEU A 49 25.06 1.83 0.03
C LEU A 49 23.93 1.28 0.93
N LYS A 50 23.74 1.85 2.13
CA LYS A 50 22.63 1.50 3.01
C LYS A 50 21.26 1.67 2.34
N ARG A 51 21.09 2.75 1.59
CA ARG A 51 19.85 2.99 0.86
C ARG A 51 19.60 1.94 -0.22
N MET A 52 20.66 1.54 -0.96
CA MET A 52 20.58 0.46 -1.95
C MET A 52 20.28 -0.89 -1.29
N GLN A 53 20.91 -1.22 -0.18
CA GLN A 53 20.63 -2.43 0.61
C GLN A 53 19.17 -2.49 1.06
N MET A 54 18.63 -1.38 1.58
CA MET A 54 17.22 -1.30 1.99
C MET A 54 16.27 -1.50 0.80
N LEU A 55 16.59 -0.92 -0.36
CA LEU A 55 15.79 -1.09 -1.56
C LEU A 55 15.81 -2.53 -2.07
N ASP A 56 16.98 -3.18 -2.08
CA ASP A 56 17.11 -4.56 -2.51
C ASP A 56 16.42 -5.53 -1.55
N ALA A 57 16.59 -5.36 -0.24
CA ALA A 57 15.88 -6.12 0.79
C ALA A 57 14.35 -5.96 0.65
N SER A 58 13.86 -4.74 0.47
CA SER A 58 12.43 -4.46 0.25
C SER A 58 11.91 -5.12 -1.03
N ARG A 59 12.72 -5.13 -2.10
CA ARG A 59 12.37 -5.81 -3.36
C ARG A 59 12.30 -7.33 -3.19
N GLN A 60 13.27 -7.93 -2.49
CA GLN A 60 13.29 -9.37 -2.21
C GLN A 60 12.10 -9.78 -1.33
N GLU A 61 11.81 -9.01 -0.29
CA GLU A 61 10.65 -9.21 0.57
C GLU A 61 9.34 -9.11 -0.23
N PHE A 62 9.22 -8.11 -1.11
CA PHE A 62 8.07 -7.97 -2.01
C PHE A 62 7.87 -9.23 -2.87
N VAL A 63 8.91 -9.71 -3.56
CA VAL A 63 8.83 -10.91 -4.41
C VAL A 63 8.47 -12.15 -3.58
N SER A 64 9.05 -12.30 -2.39
CA SER A 64 8.71 -13.39 -1.47
C SER A 64 7.25 -13.36 -1.05
N ASN A 65 6.76 -12.18 -0.63
CA ASN A 65 5.38 -12.00 -0.19
C ASN A 65 4.37 -12.23 -1.33
N VAL A 66 4.65 -11.71 -2.54
CA VAL A 66 3.87 -12.00 -3.75
C VAL A 66 3.76 -13.50 -3.99
N SER A 67 4.91 -14.21 -3.94
CA SER A 67 4.93 -15.66 -4.17
C SER A 67 4.10 -16.42 -3.13
N HIS A 68 4.13 -15.98 -1.88
CA HIS A 68 3.34 -16.59 -0.80
C HIS A 68 1.84 -16.31 -0.95
N GLU A 69 1.47 -15.05 -1.22
CA GLU A 69 0.06 -14.65 -1.34
C GLU A 69 -0.63 -15.26 -2.58
N LEU A 70 0.11 -15.49 -3.69
CA LEU A 70 -0.41 -16.19 -4.86
C LEU A 70 -0.46 -17.71 -4.68
N LYS A 71 0.50 -18.31 -3.96
CA LYS A 71 0.54 -19.77 -3.78
C LYS A 71 -0.60 -20.30 -2.93
N THR A 72 -1.03 -19.54 -1.92
CA THR A 72 -2.08 -19.97 -0.97
C THR A 72 -3.41 -20.24 -1.65
N PRO A 73 -4.03 -19.28 -2.40
CA PRO A 73 -5.31 -19.50 -3.09
C PRO A 73 -5.20 -20.59 -4.17
N ILE A 74 -4.11 -20.64 -4.93
CA ILE A 74 -3.89 -21.71 -5.93
C ILE A 74 -3.88 -23.08 -5.28
N THR A 75 -3.24 -23.21 -4.10
CA THR A 75 -3.24 -24.48 -3.36
C THR A 75 -4.64 -24.83 -2.84
N SER A 76 -5.39 -23.84 -2.35
CA SER A 76 -6.78 -24.02 -1.91
C SER A 76 -7.68 -24.50 -3.06
N ILE A 77 -7.64 -23.82 -4.20
CA ILE A 77 -8.37 -24.21 -5.42
C ILE A 77 -8.04 -25.65 -5.81
N ARG A 78 -6.75 -26.02 -5.79
CA ARG A 78 -6.31 -27.37 -6.12
C ARG A 78 -6.88 -28.43 -5.18
N VAL A 79 -6.84 -28.17 -3.86
CA VAL A 79 -7.39 -29.09 -2.85
C VAL A 79 -8.89 -29.25 -3.01
N LEU A 80 -9.63 -28.15 -3.25
CA LEU A 80 -11.06 -28.17 -3.52
C LEU A 80 -11.39 -28.99 -4.79
N ALA A 81 -10.64 -28.74 -5.87
CA ALA A 81 -10.82 -29.45 -7.14
C ALA A 81 -10.49 -30.96 -7.02
N ASP A 82 -9.38 -31.31 -6.35
CA ASP A 82 -8.99 -32.71 -6.11
C ASP A 82 -10.06 -33.42 -5.25
N SER A 83 -10.62 -32.75 -4.24
CA SER A 83 -11.70 -33.26 -3.42
C SER A 83 -12.96 -33.49 -4.24
N LEU A 84 -13.32 -32.54 -5.11
CA LEU A 84 -14.49 -32.63 -6.00
C LEU A 84 -14.36 -33.84 -6.97
N MET A 85 -13.17 -34.05 -7.54
CA MET A 85 -12.91 -35.18 -8.44
C MET A 85 -12.93 -36.54 -7.76
N GLY A 86 -12.64 -36.60 -6.46
CA GLY A 86 -12.69 -37.81 -5.65
C GLY A 86 -14.08 -38.20 -5.13
N MET A 87 -15.09 -37.33 -5.32
CA MET A 87 -16.45 -37.56 -4.82
C MET A 87 -17.32 -38.26 -5.88
N GLU A 88 -17.43 -39.58 -5.79
CA GLU A 88 -18.43 -40.31 -6.59
C GLU A 88 -19.77 -40.40 -5.88
N GLY A 89 -20.85 -39.93 -6.55
CA GLY A 89 -22.23 -40.04 -6.02
C GLY A 89 -22.61 -39.06 -4.91
N ALA A 90 -21.83 -37.98 -4.71
CA ALA A 90 -22.19 -36.92 -3.77
C ALA A 90 -23.46 -36.15 -4.22
N PRO A 91 -24.24 -35.56 -3.28
CA PRO A 91 -25.36 -34.69 -3.63
C PRO A 91 -24.94 -33.51 -4.50
N VAL A 92 -25.82 -33.08 -5.43
CA VAL A 92 -25.55 -31.95 -6.36
C VAL A 92 -25.30 -30.66 -5.59
N GLU A 93 -25.90 -30.50 -4.43
CA GLU A 93 -25.74 -29.37 -3.53
C GLU A 93 -24.28 -29.25 -3.06
N LEU A 94 -23.63 -30.35 -2.74
CA LEU A 94 -22.24 -30.39 -2.32
C LEU A 94 -21.29 -30.00 -3.47
N TYR A 95 -21.55 -30.47 -4.70
CA TYR A 95 -20.80 -30.01 -5.89
C TYR A 95 -20.92 -28.52 -6.09
N ARG A 96 -22.13 -27.96 -5.88
CA ARG A 96 -22.36 -26.52 -6.01
C ARG A 96 -21.58 -25.72 -4.97
N GLU A 97 -21.57 -26.16 -3.70
CA GLU A 97 -20.82 -25.53 -2.61
C GLU A 97 -19.30 -25.48 -2.93
N PHE A 98 -18.70 -26.61 -3.35
CA PHE A 98 -17.30 -26.63 -3.75
C PHE A 98 -17.00 -25.71 -4.94
N MET A 99 -17.90 -25.66 -5.92
CA MET A 99 -17.72 -24.77 -7.08
C MET A 99 -17.86 -23.29 -6.70
N GLU A 100 -18.73 -22.96 -5.75
CA GLU A 100 -18.82 -21.60 -5.18
C GLU A 100 -17.55 -21.23 -4.43
N ASP A 101 -16.98 -22.13 -3.64
CA ASP A 101 -15.71 -21.91 -2.92
C ASP A 101 -14.55 -21.72 -3.89
N ILE A 102 -14.47 -22.53 -4.95
CA ILE A 102 -13.46 -22.37 -6.02
C ILE A 102 -13.63 -21.00 -6.70
N SER A 103 -14.86 -20.60 -7.03
CA SER A 103 -15.14 -19.30 -7.66
C SER A 103 -14.72 -18.15 -6.76
N ASN A 104 -15.04 -18.21 -5.47
CA ASN A 104 -14.65 -17.19 -4.50
C ASN A 104 -13.12 -17.07 -4.37
N GLU A 105 -12.39 -18.19 -4.45
CA GLU A 105 -10.93 -18.17 -4.37
C GLU A 105 -10.28 -17.62 -5.66
N ILE A 106 -10.90 -17.87 -6.84
CA ILE A 106 -10.49 -17.26 -8.12
C ILE A 106 -10.71 -15.75 -8.10
N ASP A 107 -11.84 -15.28 -7.59
CA ASP A 107 -12.13 -13.84 -7.47
C ASP A 107 -11.11 -13.15 -6.55
N ARG A 108 -10.75 -13.82 -5.45
CA ARG A 108 -9.70 -13.36 -4.54
C ARG A 108 -8.34 -13.27 -5.20
N GLU A 109 -7.96 -14.30 -5.99
CA GLU A 109 -6.70 -14.31 -6.74
C GLU A 109 -6.65 -13.18 -7.75
N SER A 110 -7.75 -12.94 -8.47
CA SER A 110 -7.89 -11.84 -9.41
C SER A 110 -7.68 -10.48 -8.74
N GLN A 111 -8.26 -10.29 -7.55
CA GLN A 111 -8.08 -9.06 -6.77
C GLN A 111 -6.61 -8.86 -6.34
N ILE A 112 -5.91 -9.93 -5.91
CA ILE A 112 -4.48 -9.86 -5.57
C ILE A 112 -3.66 -9.40 -6.78
N ILE A 113 -3.94 -9.97 -7.96
CA ILE A 113 -3.24 -9.61 -9.20
C ILE A 113 -3.50 -8.15 -9.57
N ASP A 114 -4.74 -7.67 -9.49
CA ASP A 114 -5.12 -6.29 -9.81
C ASP A 114 -4.47 -5.29 -8.85
N ASP A 115 -4.41 -5.60 -7.55
CA ASP A 115 -3.72 -4.80 -6.54
C ASP A 115 -2.22 -4.73 -6.81
N LEU A 116 -1.59 -5.87 -7.18
CA LEU A 116 -0.17 -5.93 -7.54
C LEU A 116 0.13 -5.09 -8.78
N LEU A 117 -0.68 -5.20 -9.83
CA LEU A 117 -0.53 -4.41 -11.05
C LEU A 117 -0.70 -2.92 -10.76
N SER A 118 -1.66 -2.55 -9.92
CA SER A 118 -1.89 -1.16 -9.48
C SER A 118 -0.69 -0.64 -8.71
N MET A 119 -0.14 -1.44 -7.78
CA MET A 119 1.05 -1.09 -7.01
C MET A 119 2.27 -0.86 -7.90
N VAL A 120 2.55 -1.79 -8.85
CA VAL A 120 3.67 -1.67 -9.80
C VAL A 120 3.53 -0.43 -10.68
N ARG A 121 2.32 -0.13 -11.15
CA ARG A 121 2.04 1.09 -11.92
C ARG A 121 2.31 2.36 -11.13
N LEU A 122 1.88 2.42 -9.86
CA LEU A 122 2.08 3.60 -9.00
C LEU A 122 3.56 3.79 -8.58
N GLU A 123 4.37 2.73 -8.59
CA GLU A 123 5.79 2.82 -8.24
C GLU A 123 6.69 3.17 -9.43
N ASN A 124 6.19 3.02 -10.64
CA ASN A 124 6.95 3.41 -11.82
C ASN A 124 7.07 4.94 -11.89
N LYS A 125 8.26 5.45 -11.59
CA LYS A 125 8.56 6.90 -11.58
C LYS A 125 8.39 7.58 -12.95
N GLU A 126 8.32 6.82 -14.03
CA GLU A 126 8.09 7.33 -15.38
C GLU A 126 6.59 7.59 -15.65
N GLN A 127 5.70 7.06 -14.80
CA GLN A 127 4.27 7.37 -14.93
C GLN A 127 3.99 8.77 -14.37
N THR A 128 3.72 9.68 -15.27
CA THR A 128 3.17 11.00 -14.96
C THR A 128 1.70 10.85 -14.53
N LEU A 129 1.27 11.71 -13.60
CA LEU A 129 -0.14 11.85 -13.27
C LEU A 129 -0.90 12.44 -14.48
N ASN A 130 -2.06 11.91 -14.76
CA ASN A 130 -3.00 12.54 -15.69
C ASN A 130 -3.83 13.56 -14.92
N ILE A 131 -3.24 14.73 -14.68
CA ILE A 131 -3.87 15.80 -13.89
C ILE A 131 -4.91 16.53 -14.71
N SER A 132 -6.11 16.62 -14.16
CA SER A 132 -7.23 17.44 -14.64
C SER A 132 -7.90 18.14 -13.46
N GLN A 133 -8.61 19.21 -13.75
CA GLN A 133 -9.40 19.91 -12.75
C GLN A 133 -10.71 19.17 -12.53
N GLU A 134 -10.86 18.52 -11.39
CA GLU A 134 -11.98 17.63 -11.09
C GLU A 134 -12.72 18.03 -9.83
N SER A 135 -14.02 17.76 -9.79
CA SER A 135 -14.86 17.92 -8.60
C SER A 135 -14.70 16.72 -7.67
N ILE A 136 -14.07 16.94 -6.52
CA ILE A 136 -13.91 15.89 -5.50
C ILE A 136 -15.27 15.42 -4.99
N ASN A 137 -16.25 16.32 -4.89
CA ASN A 137 -17.60 16.00 -4.44
C ASN A 137 -18.30 15.02 -5.38
N GLU A 138 -18.29 15.28 -6.67
CA GLU A 138 -18.91 14.42 -7.68
C GLU A 138 -18.23 13.06 -7.72
N MET A 139 -16.90 13.04 -7.65
CA MET A 139 -16.12 11.81 -7.57
C MET A 139 -16.54 10.98 -6.34
N MET A 140 -16.70 11.61 -5.16
CA MET A 140 -17.13 10.92 -3.94
C MET A 140 -18.55 10.40 -4.05
N GLU A 141 -19.50 11.17 -4.57
CA GLU A 141 -20.87 10.73 -4.76
C GLU A 141 -20.96 9.48 -5.64
N LEU A 142 -20.22 9.47 -6.76
CA LEU A 142 -20.18 8.33 -7.68
C LEU A 142 -19.53 7.09 -7.02
N LEU A 143 -18.44 7.29 -6.29
CA LEU A 143 -17.75 6.22 -5.55
C LEU A 143 -18.69 5.61 -4.50
N LEU A 144 -19.29 6.43 -3.66
CA LEU A 144 -20.18 5.97 -2.59
C LEU A 144 -21.44 5.30 -3.13
N LYS A 145 -22.00 5.80 -4.24
CA LYS A 145 -23.12 5.14 -4.93
C LYS A 145 -22.78 3.70 -5.32
N ARG A 146 -21.55 3.46 -5.76
CA ARG A 146 -21.06 2.11 -6.11
C ARG A 146 -20.85 1.23 -4.89
N LEU A 147 -20.41 1.79 -3.75
CA LEU A 147 -20.11 1.02 -2.53
C LEU A 147 -21.32 0.79 -1.62
N ARG A 148 -22.41 1.58 -1.77
CA ARG A 148 -23.63 1.42 -0.97
C ARG A 148 -24.21 0.00 -0.97
N PRO A 149 -24.27 -0.76 -2.08
CA PRO A 149 -24.75 -2.14 -2.07
C PRO A 149 -23.89 -3.07 -1.21
N ILE A 150 -22.56 -2.82 -1.19
CA ILE A 150 -21.60 -3.61 -0.40
C ILE A 150 -21.78 -3.30 1.10
N ALA A 151 -21.88 -2.03 1.45
CA ALA A 151 -22.13 -1.59 2.83
C ALA A 151 -23.48 -2.15 3.34
N LYS A 152 -24.54 -2.09 2.52
CA LYS A 152 -25.87 -2.62 2.86
C LYS A 152 -25.86 -4.12 3.14
N LYS A 153 -25.09 -4.92 2.37
CA LYS A 153 -24.95 -6.37 2.63
C LYS A 153 -24.35 -6.66 4.01
N ARG A 154 -23.57 -5.73 4.56
CA ARG A 154 -22.96 -5.82 5.89
C ARG A 154 -23.72 -5.06 6.98
N ASN A 155 -24.89 -4.49 6.66
CA ASN A 155 -25.69 -3.62 7.54
C ASN A 155 -24.91 -2.42 8.05
N ILE A 156 -24.11 -1.77 7.18
CA ILE A 156 -23.32 -0.58 7.50
C ILE A 156 -23.97 0.62 6.84
N GLU A 157 -24.13 1.69 7.58
CA GLU A 157 -24.60 2.98 7.07
C GLU A 157 -23.43 3.74 6.45
N LEU A 158 -23.65 4.31 5.25
CA LEU A 158 -22.64 5.04 4.49
C LEU A 158 -23.08 6.48 4.33
N LEU A 159 -22.48 7.40 5.08
CA LEU A 159 -22.78 8.81 5.08
C LEU A 159 -21.80 9.61 4.24
N PHE A 160 -22.26 10.69 3.65
CA PHE A 160 -21.43 11.66 2.95
C PHE A 160 -21.76 13.06 3.39
N GLU A 161 -20.75 13.76 3.89
CA GLU A 161 -20.88 15.16 4.29
C GLU A 161 -19.95 16.05 3.46
N SER A 162 -20.50 17.14 2.99
CA SER A 162 -19.70 18.18 2.32
C SER A 162 -20.38 19.55 2.47
N PHE A 163 -19.64 20.49 3.03
CA PHE A 163 -20.18 21.84 3.28
C PHE A 163 -20.16 22.74 2.05
N ARG A 164 -19.31 22.43 1.07
CA ARG A 164 -19.16 23.23 -0.17
C ARG A 164 -18.49 22.41 -1.27
N PRO A 165 -18.75 22.71 -2.54
CA PRO A 165 -18.03 22.10 -3.64
C PRO A 165 -16.52 22.35 -3.54
N VAL A 166 -15.73 21.31 -3.77
CA VAL A 166 -14.26 21.34 -3.78
C VAL A 166 -13.78 20.80 -5.12
N THR A 167 -13.08 21.65 -5.87
CA THR A 167 -12.44 21.29 -7.12
C THR A 167 -10.93 21.39 -6.96
N ALA A 168 -10.19 20.41 -7.49
CA ALA A 168 -8.74 20.37 -7.38
C ALA A 168 -8.10 19.73 -8.62
N ASP A 169 -6.82 20.02 -8.82
CA ASP A 169 -5.99 19.41 -9.86
C ASP A 169 -5.54 18.01 -9.41
N ILE A 170 -6.20 16.99 -9.93
CA ILE A 170 -5.97 15.60 -9.52
C ILE A 170 -5.94 14.63 -10.70
N ASP A 171 -5.34 13.48 -10.50
CA ASP A 171 -5.58 12.28 -11.30
C ASP A 171 -6.76 11.54 -10.69
N GLU A 172 -7.95 11.72 -11.30
CA GLU A 172 -9.21 11.16 -10.80
C GLU A 172 -9.12 9.65 -10.57
N VAL A 173 -8.50 8.91 -11.50
CA VAL A 173 -8.41 7.45 -11.42
C VAL A 173 -7.60 7.01 -10.21
N LYS A 174 -6.44 7.63 -10.00
CA LYS A 174 -5.56 7.25 -8.88
C LYS A 174 -6.11 7.71 -7.53
N LEU A 175 -6.72 8.89 -7.47
CA LEU A 175 -7.34 9.35 -6.22
C LEU A 175 -8.59 8.53 -5.89
N ASN A 176 -9.42 8.20 -6.89
CA ASN A 176 -10.58 7.34 -6.72
C ASN A 176 -10.17 5.94 -6.19
N LEU A 177 -9.10 5.36 -6.74
CA LEU A 177 -8.54 4.09 -6.23
C LEU A 177 -8.14 4.19 -4.76
N ALA A 178 -7.43 5.28 -4.39
CA ALA A 178 -7.00 5.50 -3.01
C ALA A 178 -8.19 5.57 -2.04
N VAL A 179 -9.21 6.36 -2.39
CA VAL A 179 -10.38 6.53 -1.52
C VAL A 179 -11.27 5.29 -1.49
N THR A 180 -11.41 4.59 -2.62
CA THR A 180 -12.11 3.29 -2.67
C THR A 180 -11.51 2.34 -1.63
N ASN A 181 -10.20 2.18 -1.61
CA ASN A 181 -9.50 1.33 -0.63
C ASN A 181 -9.78 1.74 0.83
N LEU A 182 -9.84 3.05 1.12
CA LEU A 182 -10.16 3.53 2.46
C LEU A 182 -11.59 3.19 2.86
N VAL A 183 -12.56 3.47 2.00
CA VAL A 183 -13.99 3.22 2.28
C VAL A 183 -14.28 1.72 2.35
N GLU A 184 -13.69 0.91 1.45
CA GLU A 184 -13.80 -0.55 1.52
C GLU A 184 -13.23 -1.12 2.81
N ASN A 185 -12.07 -0.61 3.27
CA ASN A 185 -11.52 -1.00 4.58
C ASN A 185 -12.43 -0.60 5.73
N ALA A 186 -12.98 0.62 5.71
CA ALA A 186 -13.92 1.10 6.72
C ALA A 186 -15.20 0.23 6.78
N ILE A 187 -15.73 -0.19 5.63
CA ILE A 187 -16.87 -1.13 5.57
C ILE A 187 -16.48 -2.52 6.06
N LYS A 188 -15.28 -2.98 5.70
CA LYS A 188 -14.82 -4.34 5.93
C LYS A 188 -14.48 -4.63 7.39
N TYR A 189 -13.84 -3.68 8.04
CA TYR A 189 -13.40 -3.78 9.44
C TYR A 189 -14.35 -3.10 10.42
N ASN A 190 -15.55 -2.78 9.94
CA ASN A 190 -16.60 -2.24 10.79
C ASN A 190 -17.29 -3.31 11.65
N LYS A 191 -17.95 -2.87 12.69
CA LYS A 191 -18.87 -3.70 13.49
C LYS A 191 -20.25 -3.81 12.81
N PRO A 192 -21.05 -4.85 13.09
CA PRO A 192 -22.43 -4.91 12.61
C PRO A 192 -23.24 -3.68 13.04
N PHE A 193 -24.02 -3.13 12.10
CA PHE A 193 -24.80 -1.89 12.29
C PHE A 193 -23.97 -0.65 12.60
N GLY A 194 -22.69 -0.65 12.17
CA GLY A 194 -21.82 0.50 12.28
C GLY A 194 -22.04 1.50 11.16
N GLU A 195 -21.27 2.58 11.23
CA GLU A 195 -21.33 3.72 10.33
C GLU A 195 -19.97 3.99 9.69
N VAL A 196 -19.99 4.43 8.44
CA VAL A 196 -18.82 4.97 7.75
C VAL A 196 -19.18 6.34 7.24
N GLU A 197 -18.48 7.37 7.73
CA GLU A 197 -18.65 8.74 7.31
C GLU A 197 -17.50 9.16 6.38
N VAL A 198 -17.86 9.71 5.23
CA VAL A 198 -16.92 10.33 4.29
C VAL A 198 -17.18 11.82 4.26
N ASN A 199 -16.17 12.62 4.59
CA ASN A 199 -16.28 14.07 4.61
C ASN A 199 -15.28 14.70 3.65
N VAL A 200 -15.75 15.73 2.90
CA VAL A 200 -14.92 16.57 2.03
C VAL A 200 -14.98 18.00 2.54
N SER A 201 -13.82 18.55 2.87
CA SER A 201 -13.68 19.90 3.40
C SER A 201 -12.46 20.61 2.85
N MET A 202 -12.30 21.88 3.20
CA MET A 202 -11.12 22.68 2.87
C MET A 202 -10.43 23.16 4.14
N ALA A 203 -9.18 22.81 4.32
CA ALA A 203 -8.33 23.36 5.37
C ALA A 203 -7.29 24.29 4.76
N LYS A 204 -7.52 25.59 4.91
CA LYS A 204 -6.76 26.66 4.22
C LYS A 204 -6.90 26.51 2.69
N GLU A 205 -5.80 26.20 2.00
CA GLU A 205 -5.74 26.02 0.54
C GLU A 205 -5.61 24.55 0.12
N HIS A 206 -5.99 23.61 1.01
CA HIS A 206 -5.86 22.20 0.74
C HIS A 206 -7.19 21.49 0.92
N PRO A 207 -7.67 20.78 -0.09
CA PRO A 207 -8.69 19.76 0.06
C PRO A 207 -8.31 18.75 1.12
N VAL A 208 -9.24 18.46 2.02
CA VAL A 208 -9.12 17.45 3.06
C VAL A 208 -10.29 16.49 2.91
N LEU A 209 -9.96 15.24 2.76
CA LEU A 209 -10.89 14.15 2.67
C LEU A 209 -10.68 13.25 3.89
N THR A 210 -11.74 13.02 4.65
CA THR A 210 -11.72 12.11 5.80
C THR A 210 -12.64 10.93 5.54
N VAL A 211 -12.19 9.76 5.94
CA VAL A 211 -12.98 8.53 6.02
C VAL A 211 -12.91 8.07 7.46
N GLU A 212 -14.04 8.08 8.12
CA GLU A 212 -14.18 7.70 9.52
C GLU A 212 -15.10 6.48 9.65
N ASP A 213 -14.72 5.54 10.47
CA ASP A 213 -15.50 4.36 10.83
C ASP A 213 -15.54 4.16 12.34
N ASP A 214 -16.60 3.58 12.84
CA ASP A 214 -16.79 3.20 14.24
C ASP A 214 -16.48 1.70 14.47
N GLY A 215 -15.60 1.14 13.65
CA GLY A 215 -15.24 -0.27 13.62
C GLY A 215 -14.30 -0.74 14.74
N ILE A 216 -13.55 -1.81 14.45
CA ILE A 216 -12.68 -2.47 15.43
C ILE A 216 -11.46 -1.64 15.86
N GLY A 217 -11.11 -0.61 15.09
CA GLY A 217 -9.92 0.19 15.32
C GLY A 217 -8.60 -0.54 15.04
N ILE A 218 -7.49 0.19 15.20
CA ILE A 218 -6.12 -0.28 14.92
C ILE A 218 -5.26 -0.07 16.17
N PRO A 219 -4.57 -1.12 16.67
CA PRO A 219 -3.62 -0.99 17.78
C PRO A 219 -2.55 0.07 17.48
N VAL A 220 -2.14 0.80 18.51
CA VAL A 220 -1.17 1.91 18.37
C VAL A 220 0.15 1.46 17.74
N ASP A 221 0.64 0.28 18.12
CA ASP A 221 1.90 -0.27 17.63
C ASP A 221 1.86 -0.62 16.13
N ASP A 222 0.66 -0.85 15.59
CA ASP A 222 0.45 -1.22 14.20
C ASP A 222 0.23 -0.01 13.29
N GLN A 223 -0.21 1.14 13.81
CA GLN A 223 -0.59 2.32 13.02
C GLN A 223 0.54 2.86 12.15
N ALA A 224 1.78 2.73 12.57
CA ALA A 224 2.93 3.12 11.76
C ALA A 224 3.18 2.17 10.58
N ARG A 225 2.75 0.91 10.71
CA ARG A 225 3.05 -0.18 9.79
C ARG A 225 1.93 -0.52 8.81
N ILE A 226 0.70 -0.08 9.06
CA ILE A 226 -0.46 -0.41 8.20
C ILE A 226 -0.30 0.03 6.73
N PHE A 227 0.64 0.93 6.45
CA PHE A 227 0.98 1.38 5.09
C PHE A 227 2.12 0.57 4.44
N GLU A 228 2.71 -0.39 5.17
CA GLU A 228 3.68 -1.34 4.60
C GLU A 228 2.95 -2.34 3.69
N ARG A 229 3.62 -2.78 2.64
CA ARG A 229 3.06 -3.77 1.69
C ARG A 229 2.85 -5.10 2.39
N PHE A 230 1.72 -5.76 2.14
CA PHE A 230 1.31 -7.04 2.72
C PHE A 230 1.18 -7.04 4.25
N TYR A 231 1.25 -5.86 4.88
CA TYR A 231 1.08 -5.77 6.31
C TYR A 231 -0.38 -5.97 6.70
N ARG A 232 -0.59 -6.74 7.75
CA ARG A 232 -1.91 -7.04 8.32
C ARG A 232 -1.76 -7.15 9.84
N VAL A 233 -2.64 -6.47 10.58
CA VAL A 233 -2.64 -6.46 12.05
C VAL A 233 -2.84 -7.86 12.62
N ASP A 234 -3.76 -8.64 12.05
CA ASP A 234 -4.02 -10.01 12.43
C ASP A 234 -4.05 -10.93 11.20
N LYS A 235 -3.08 -11.85 11.12
CA LYS A 235 -2.96 -12.80 10.00
C LYS A 235 -3.98 -13.95 10.07
N SER A 236 -4.55 -14.25 11.24
CA SER A 236 -5.46 -15.37 11.45
C SER A 236 -6.91 -15.02 11.11
N HIS A 237 -7.45 -13.97 11.69
CA HIS A 237 -8.83 -13.50 11.41
C HIS A 237 -8.96 -12.81 10.05
N SER A 238 -7.88 -12.26 9.53
CA SER A 238 -7.89 -11.55 8.26
C SER A 238 -7.98 -12.47 7.04
N ARG A 239 -7.85 -13.81 7.18
CA ARG A 239 -8.16 -14.76 6.10
C ARG A 239 -9.67 -14.87 5.86
N GLU A 240 -10.46 -14.89 6.92
CA GLU A 240 -11.94 -14.92 6.84
C GLU A 240 -12.51 -13.60 6.33
N ILE A 241 -11.92 -12.47 6.74
CA ILE A 241 -12.36 -11.15 6.32
C ILE A 241 -11.87 -10.81 4.89
N GLY A 242 -10.84 -11.50 4.37
CA GLY A 242 -10.22 -11.27 3.06
C GLY A 242 -9.41 -9.97 2.99
N GLY A 243 -8.42 -9.87 2.10
CA GLY A 243 -7.64 -8.67 1.83
C GLY A 243 -6.18 -8.98 1.57
N THR A 244 -5.60 -8.22 0.64
CA THR A 244 -4.26 -8.43 0.11
C THR A 244 -3.16 -7.83 0.99
N GLY A 245 -3.52 -6.88 1.88
CA GLY A 245 -2.54 -6.05 2.60
C GLY A 245 -1.85 -5.02 1.71
N LEU A 246 -2.34 -4.82 0.47
CA LEU A 246 -1.80 -3.84 -0.48
C LEU A 246 -2.60 -2.54 -0.52
N GLY A 247 -3.89 -2.56 -0.20
CA GLY A 247 -4.79 -1.42 -0.38
C GLY A 247 -4.31 -0.13 0.29
N LEU A 248 -3.86 -0.16 1.55
CA LEU A 248 -3.34 1.03 2.23
C LEU A 248 -1.97 1.49 1.69
N ALA A 249 -1.12 0.56 1.23
CA ALA A 249 0.12 0.90 0.55
C ALA A 249 -0.14 1.59 -0.80
N ILE A 250 -1.11 1.09 -1.57
CA ILE A 250 -1.62 1.71 -2.82
C ILE A 250 -2.16 3.10 -2.53
N THR A 251 -3.01 3.24 -1.50
CA THR A 251 -3.56 4.52 -1.05
C THR A 251 -2.46 5.53 -0.76
N ARG A 252 -1.47 5.15 0.06
CA ARG A 252 -0.34 6.02 0.40
C ARG A 252 0.45 6.43 -0.84
N SER A 253 0.73 5.50 -1.75
CA SER A 253 1.45 5.77 -2.99
C SER A 253 0.70 6.76 -3.87
N ALA A 254 -0.60 6.56 -4.08
CA ALA A 254 -1.44 7.47 -4.86
C ALA A 254 -1.50 8.87 -4.25
N VAL A 255 -1.67 8.99 -2.93
CA VAL A 255 -1.68 10.29 -2.23
C VAL A 255 -0.33 11.00 -2.33
N LEU A 256 0.79 10.27 -2.18
CA LEU A 256 2.13 10.84 -2.29
C LEU A 256 2.46 11.30 -3.72
N MET A 257 1.96 10.61 -4.75
CA MET A 257 2.08 11.06 -6.15
C MET A 257 1.39 12.42 -6.35
N HIS A 258 0.25 12.66 -5.70
CA HIS A 258 -0.43 13.96 -5.67
C HIS A 258 0.26 14.99 -4.76
N ARG A 259 1.48 14.71 -4.27
CA ARG A 259 2.19 15.56 -3.28
C ARG A 259 1.36 15.79 -2.01
N GLY A 260 0.42 14.89 -1.74
CA GLY A 260 -0.44 14.90 -0.59
C GLY A 260 0.17 14.22 0.63
N ALA A 261 -0.61 14.17 1.70
CA ALA A 261 -0.28 13.47 2.93
C ALA A 261 -1.50 12.68 3.42
N ILE A 262 -1.25 11.50 3.97
CA ILE A 262 -2.25 10.68 4.64
C ILE A 262 -1.87 10.51 6.10
N LYS A 263 -2.86 10.63 6.98
CA LYS A 263 -2.74 10.37 8.42
C LYS A 263 -3.80 9.40 8.87
N VAL A 264 -3.50 8.65 9.90
CA VAL A 264 -4.44 7.78 10.60
C VAL A 264 -4.53 8.20 12.06
N TYR A 265 -5.74 8.22 12.57
CA TYR A 265 -6.04 8.25 13.99
C TYR A 265 -6.98 7.09 14.28
N SER A 266 -6.61 6.24 15.22
CA SER A 266 -7.42 5.06 15.53
C SER A 266 -7.26 4.68 16.99
N LYS A 267 -8.33 4.13 17.56
CA LYS A 267 -8.32 3.55 18.88
C LYS A 267 -9.04 2.21 18.84
N LEU A 268 -8.39 1.20 19.39
CA LEU A 268 -8.90 -0.16 19.39
C LEU A 268 -10.29 -0.20 20.05
N GLY A 269 -11.28 -0.74 19.34
CA GLY A 269 -12.68 -0.84 19.77
C GLY A 269 -13.52 0.43 19.59
N GLU A 270 -12.93 1.56 19.16
CA GLU A 270 -13.64 2.83 18.95
C GLU A 270 -13.75 3.24 17.49
N GLY A 271 -12.89 2.69 16.62
CA GLY A 271 -12.90 2.96 15.18
C GLY A 271 -11.63 3.62 14.65
N THR A 272 -11.69 4.07 13.40
CA THR A 272 -10.53 4.63 12.68
C THR A 272 -10.95 5.83 11.85
N THR A 273 -10.12 6.87 11.86
CA THR A 273 -10.24 8.03 10.97
C THR A 273 -8.99 8.14 10.11
N PHE A 274 -9.16 8.01 8.80
CA PHE A 274 -8.13 8.35 7.81
C PHE A 274 -8.34 9.76 7.29
N THR A 275 -7.30 10.57 7.28
CA THR A 275 -7.32 11.93 6.74
C THR A 275 -6.34 12.03 5.58
N VAL A 276 -6.86 12.29 4.39
CA VAL A 276 -6.09 12.56 3.18
C VAL A 276 -6.11 14.04 2.89
N ARG A 277 -4.94 14.63 2.71
CA ARG A 277 -4.77 16.04 2.35
C ARG A 277 -3.99 16.13 1.06
N ILE A 278 -4.52 16.83 0.08
CA ILE A 278 -3.88 17.05 -1.22
C ILE A 278 -3.73 18.57 -1.49
N PRO A 279 -2.79 19.01 -2.32
CA PRO A 279 -2.74 20.37 -2.78
C PRO A 279 -3.94 20.67 -3.69
N LEU A 280 -4.43 21.93 -3.66
CA LEU A 280 -5.51 22.39 -4.54
C LEU A 280 -5.06 22.45 -5.99
N ILE A 281 -3.83 22.90 -6.20
CA ILE A 281 -3.17 23.05 -7.51
C ILE A 281 -1.96 22.14 -7.54
N HIS A 282 -1.84 21.35 -8.59
CA HIS A 282 -0.68 20.51 -8.79
C HIS A 282 0.43 21.35 -9.48
N ALA A 283 1.28 21.99 -8.66
CA ALA A 283 2.46 22.68 -9.20
C ALA A 283 3.46 21.65 -9.77
N GLU A 284 3.97 21.88 -10.98
CA GLU A 284 5.01 21.08 -11.64
C GLU A 284 6.32 20.99 -10.85
#